data_746d440420b7190f845fd13a2d57789f
#
_entry.id   746d440420b7190f845fd13a2d57789f
#
_cell.length_a   1.000
_cell.length_b   1.000
_cell.length_c   1.000
_cell.angle_alpha   90.00
_cell.angle_beta   90.00
_cell.angle_gamma   90.00
#
_symmetry.space_group_name_H-M   'P 1'
#
loop_
_entity.id
_entity.type
_entity.pdbx_description
1 polymer ?
#
loop_
_entity_poly.entity_id
_entity_poly.type
_entity_poly.pdbx_seq_one_letter_code
_entity_poly.pdbx_strand_id
1 'polypeptide(L)'
;MYNKRIVCDIDDTISFCRDRDWDNAKPNLPLIQKLKSMYNDGWEVFLHTARGSLSAKTPEDARKKYENIITNWCKKYNVPYDKLIFGKPLGTYYVDDKSLTPDAFLSLDIEQLKGGLSGADIFREGNTVHKTADNSLLAMKWFDISKSSNLKIPEIYKIVGQTISMEYIDNNSNVDIEIVLKQLESNSNYHHHSIPDFSTYVDRIQSKGLDSKYGAELSKYSSFYNIHKSFCHGDASIDNILCRDNIIYYIDPIYLPDVYSSWLLDISKLLTSLKRFDRISEYKKVLNTYDNKKELLALEMSHWIRMYHYHNSKNYVMKQIENLFESITN
;
A
#
# COMPACT_ATOMS: atom_id res chain seq x y z
N MET A 1 -28.30 1.21 40.64
CA MET A 1 -27.98 2.45 39.89
C MET A 1 -26.75 2.13 39.07
N TYR A 2 -26.76 2.36 37.76
CA TYR A 2 -25.54 2.29 36.99
C TYR A 2 -24.66 3.47 37.38
N ASN A 3 -23.40 3.21 37.78
CA ASN A 3 -22.45 4.26 38.01
C ASN A 3 -22.22 5.03 36.69
N LYS A 4 -22.10 6.34 36.79
CA LYS A 4 -21.74 7.16 35.64
C LYS A 4 -20.33 6.73 35.14
N ARG A 5 -20.24 6.09 33.96
CA ARG A 5 -19.02 5.48 33.46
C ARG A 5 -18.74 5.87 32.00
N ILE A 6 -17.49 6.14 31.74
CA ILE A 6 -16.96 6.33 30.41
C ILE A 6 -16.05 5.15 30.09
N VAL A 7 -16.22 4.51 28.96
CA VAL A 7 -15.27 3.54 28.39
C VAL A 7 -14.59 4.23 27.22
N CYS A 8 -13.30 4.51 27.35
CA CYS A 8 -12.54 5.26 26.38
C CYS A 8 -11.43 4.39 25.76
N ASP A 9 -11.32 4.42 24.46
CA ASP A 9 -10.20 3.80 23.74
C ASP A 9 -8.93 4.60 23.91
N ILE A 10 -7.77 3.97 23.64
CA ILE A 10 -6.46 4.59 23.83
C ILE A 10 -5.88 5.03 22.49
N ASP A 11 -5.64 4.08 21.58
CA ASP A 11 -4.91 4.32 20.35
C ASP A 11 -5.79 5.06 19.34
N ASP A 12 -5.23 6.11 18.74
CA ASP A 12 -5.92 7.03 17.82
C ASP A 12 -7.17 7.72 18.43
N THR A 13 -7.31 7.66 19.76
CA THR A 13 -8.39 8.30 20.52
C THR A 13 -7.83 9.30 21.53
N ILE A 14 -7.20 8.85 22.61
CA ILE A 14 -6.51 9.74 23.56
C ILE A 14 -5.01 9.88 23.26
N SER A 15 -4.41 8.93 22.54
CA SER A 15 -2.99 8.93 22.14
C SER A 15 -2.84 8.72 20.65
N PHE A 16 -2.05 9.57 19.99
CA PHE A 16 -1.72 9.45 18.56
C PHE A 16 -0.28 9.00 18.42
N CYS A 17 -0.06 7.81 17.86
CA CYS A 17 1.24 7.20 17.69
C CYS A 17 1.52 6.92 16.22
N ARG A 18 2.73 7.25 15.75
CA ARG A 18 3.26 6.79 14.46
C ARG A 18 4.29 5.69 14.73
N ASP A 19 4.36 4.70 13.84
CA ASP A 19 5.40 3.66 13.85
C ASP A 19 5.50 2.84 15.15
N ARG A 20 4.41 2.76 15.94
CA ARG A 20 4.35 2.06 17.23
C ARG A 20 5.34 2.62 18.29
N ASP A 21 5.79 3.86 18.13
CA ASP A 21 6.57 4.57 19.15
C ASP A 21 5.64 5.11 20.24
N TRP A 22 5.07 4.19 21.03
CA TRP A 22 4.05 4.50 22.03
C TRP A 22 4.58 5.35 23.19
N ASP A 23 5.87 5.30 23.50
CA ASP A 23 6.48 6.13 24.56
C ASP A 23 6.45 7.62 24.18
N ASN A 24 6.54 7.92 22.88
CA ASN A 24 6.48 9.26 22.32
C ASN A 24 5.13 9.62 21.69
N ALA A 25 4.09 8.82 21.93
CA ALA A 25 2.74 9.08 21.42
C ALA A 25 2.24 10.46 21.85
N LYS A 26 1.69 11.23 20.90
CA LYS A 26 1.15 12.57 21.16
C LYS A 26 -0.21 12.48 21.85
N PRO A 27 -0.49 13.27 22.90
CA PRO A 27 -1.76 13.25 23.59
C PRO A 27 -2.84 14.03 22.85
N ASN A 28 -4.09 13.57 22.90
CA ASN A 28 -5.28 14.34 22.61
C ASN A 28 -5.65 15.19 23.84
N LEU A 29 -4.98 16.33 24.01
CA LEU A 29 -5.15 17.17 25.19
C LEU A 29 -6.61 17.62 25.45
N PRO A 30 -7.39 18.04 24.43
CA PRO A 30 -8.80 18.40 24.66
C PRO A 30 -9.64 17.24 25.23
N LEU A 31 -9.47 16.03 24.70
CA LEU A 31 -10.18 14.86 25.19
C LEU A 31 -9.73 14.46 26.60
N ILE A 32 -8.42 14.50 26.88
CA ILE A 32 -7.87 14.23 28.21
C ILE A 32 -8.40 15.23 29.25
N GLN A 33 -8.50 16.51 28.89
CA GLN A 33 -9.07 17.54 29.77
C GLN A 33 -10.55 17.25 30.05
N LYS A 34 -11.32 16.84 29.04
CA LYS A 34 -12.73 16.46 29.23
C LYS A 34 -12.86 15.25 30.17
N LEU A 35 -12.03 14.21 29.99
CA LEU A 35 -12.01 13.05 30.88
C LEU A 35 -11.66 13.45 32.31
N LYS A 36 -10.70 14.37 32.53
CA LYS A 36 -10.35 14.91 33.86
C LYS A 36 -11.54 15.62 34.53
N SER A 37 -12.22 16.48 33.77
CA SER A 37 -13.42 17.16 34.30
C SER A 37 -14.47 16.15 34.74
N MET A 38 -14.81 15.19 33.89
CA MET A 38 -15.84 14.19 34.20
C MET A 38 -15.41 13.27 35.35
N TYR A 39 -14.12 12.90 35.42
CA TYR A 39 -13.58 12.13 36.54
C TYR A 39 -13.73 12.87 37.87
N ASN A 40 -13.41 14.18 37.90
CA ASN A 40 -13.60 15.04 39.06
C ASN A 40 -15.08 15.20 39.43
N ASP A 41 -16.00 15.10 38.47
CA ASP A 41 -17.43 15.12 38.66
C ASP A 41 -17.99 13.74 39.08
N GLY A 42 -17.12 12.79 39.42
CA GLY A 42 -17.49 11.47 39.97
C GLY A 42 -17.85 10.43 38.91
N TRP A 43 -17.40 10.60 37.66
CA TRP A 43 -17.52 9.57 36.64
C TRP A 43 -16.37 8.57 36.75
N GLU A 44 -16.68 7.28 36.65
CA GLU A 44 -15.63 6.25 36.44
C GLU A 44 -15.10 6.33 35.00
N VAL A 45 -13.79 6.25 34.85
CA VAL A 45 -13.13 6.21 33.55
C VAL A 45 -12.42 4.87 33.36
N PHE A 46 -12.88 4.08 32.40
CA PHE A 46 -12.26 2.83 32.00
C PHE A 46 -11.54 3.04 30.68
N LEU A 47 -10.25 2.73 30.62
CA LEU A 47 -9.48 2.68 29.37
C LEU A 47 -9.58 1.27 28.80
N HIS A 48 -9.95 1.14 27.52
CA HIS A 48 -10.15 -0.14 26.84
C HIS A 48 -9.31 -0.18 25.56
N THR A 49 -8.35 -1.10 25.47
CA THR A 49 -7.37 -1.13 24.37
C THR A 49 -7.37 -2.44 23.58
N ALA A 50 -7.18 -2.32 22.26
CA ALA A 50 -6.92 -3.43 21.36
C ALA A 50 -5.41 -3.75 21.22
N ARG A 51 -4.52 -3.07 21.98
CA ARG A 51 -3.08 -3.40 21.94
C ARG A 51 -2.86 -4.86 22.27
N GLY A 52 -2.10 -5.53 21.44
CA GLY A 52 -1.81 -6.94 21.60
C GLY A 52 -2.81 -7.89 20.95
N SER A 53 -3.95 -7.43 20.43
CA SER A 53 -4.94 -8.30 19.77
C SER A 53 -4.37 -9.13 18.60
N LEU A 54 -3.35 -8.62 17.90
CA LEU A 54 -2.66 -9.31 16.80
C LEU A 54 -1.33 -9.97 17.22
N SER A 55 -0.76 -9.60 18.38
CA SER A 55 0.60 -9.99 18.77
C SER A 55 0.69 -10.78 20.08
N ALA A 56 -0.42 -10.97 20.77
CA ALA A 56 -0.51 -11.74 21.99
C ALA A 56 -1.58 -12.83 21.84
N LYS A 57 -1.41 -13.96 22.54
CA LYS A 57 -2.35 -15.08 22.48
C LYS A 57 -3.59 -14.85 23.36
N THR A 58 -3.40 -14.11 24.45
CA THR A 58 -4.47 -13.82 25.42
C THR A 58 -4.44 -12.35 25.82
N PRO A 59 -5.55 -11.79 26.36
CA PRO A 59 -5.56 -10.46 26.96
C PRO A 59 -4.53 -10.29 28.09
N GLU A 60 -4.24 -11.33 28.85
CA GLU A 60 -3.22 -11.37 29.91
C GLU A 60 -1.80 -11.24 29.35
N ASP A 61 -1.51 -11.89 28.22
CA ASP A 61 -0.22 -11.74 27.54
C ASP A 61 -0.05 -10.33 26.96
N ALA A 62 -1.12 -9.78 26.42
CA ALA A 62 -1.15 -8.40 25.96
C ALA A 62 -0.92 -7.42 27.12
N ARG A 63 -1.55 -7.65 28.26
CA ARG A 63 -1.36 -6.86 29.48
C ARG A 63 0.09 -6.88 29.94
N LYS A 64 0.70 -8.06 30.09
CA LYS A 64 2.12 -8.20 30.50
C LYS A 64 3.05 -7.39 29.60
N LYS A 65 2.75 -7.34 28.31
CA LYS A 65 3.60 -6.67 27.32
C LYS A 65 3.41 -5.15 27.29
N TYR A 66 2.19 -4.65 27.47
CA TYR A 66 1.87 -3.26 27.16
C TYR A 66 1.41 -2.42 28.37
N GLU A 67 1.06 -3.02 29.50
CA GLU A 67 0.51 -2.29 30.66
C GLU A 67 1.43 -1.19 31.17
N ASN A 68 2.72 -1.51 31.32
CA ASN A 68 3.72 -0.53 31.80
C ASN A 68 3.86 0.66 30.84
N ILE A 69 3.86 0.43 29.55
CA ILE A 69 3.96 1.48 28.53
C ILE A 69 2.75 2.42 28.64
N ILE A 70 1.54 1.85 28.68
CA ILE A 70 0.30 2.61 28.80
C ILE A 70 0.26 3.39 30.11
N THR A 71 0.56 2.75 31.23
CA THR A 71 0.53 3.37 32.56
C THR A 71 1.52 4.53 32.67
N ASN A 72 2.73 4.37 32.16
CA ASN A 72 3.75 5.43 32.17
C ASN A 72 3.30 6.61 31.29
N TRP A 73 2.74 6.33 30.10
CA TRP A 73 2.19 7.36 29.24
C TRP A 73 1.02 8.11 29.89
N CYS A 74 0.09 7.39 30.52
CA CYS A 74 -1.03 7.97 31.26
C CYS A 74 -0.54 8.86 32.41
N LYS A 75 0.48 8.43 33.16
CA LYS A 75 1.12 9.24 34.21
C LYS A 75 1.73 10.52 33.65
N LYS A 76 2.49 10.41 32.55
CA LYS A 76 3.15 11.55 31.88
C LYS A 76 2.16 12.66 31.53
N TYR A 77 0.96 12.31 31.07
CA TYR A 77 -0.07 13.26 30.64
C TYR A 77 -1.22 13.44 31.64
N ASN A 78 -1.08 12.86 32.84
CA ASN A 78 -2.08 12.91 33.90
C ASN A 78 -3.48 12.44 33.41
N VAL A 79 -3.55 11.35 32.65
CA VAL A 79 -4.82 10.76 32.23
C VAL A 79 -5.46 10.04 33.41
N PRO A 80 -6.66 10.43 33.86
CA PRO A 80 -7.34 9.72 34.95
C PRO A 80 -7.98 8.43 34.40
N TYR A 81 -7.90 7.36 35.17
CA TYR A 81 -8.68 6.15 34.91
C TYR A 81 -8.77 5.27 36.17
N ASP A 82 -9.89 4.56 36.30
CA ASP A 82 -10.11 3.59 37.37
C ASP A 82 -9.69 2.19 36.95
N LYS A 83 -9.79 1.90 35.64
CA LYS A 83 -9.53 0.55 35.10
C LYS A 83 -8.88 0.63 33.73
N LEU A 84 -7.89 -0.24 33.52
CA LEU A 84 -7.28 -0.50 32.20
C LEU A 84 -7.68 -1.90 31.77
N ILE A 85 -8.40 -2.01 30.65
CA ILE A 85 -8.97 -3.25 30.13
C ILE A 85 -8.27 -3.60 28.83
N PHE A 86 -7.71 -4.81 28.78
CA PHE A 86 -7.16 -5.43 27.59
C PHE A 86 -8.18 -6.40 26.97
N GLY A 87 -7.96 -6.79 25.70
CA GLY A 87 -8.82 -7.74 25.03
C GLY A 87 -9.97 -7.08 24.25
N LYS A 88 -9.91 -5.77 24.01
CA LYS A 88 -10.77 -5.14 23.02
C LYS A 88 -10.50 -5.82 21.66
N PRO A 89 -11.49 -6.44 21.01
CA PRO A 89 -11.33 -6.97 19.68
C PRO A 89 -10.87 -5.88 18.72
N LEU A 90 -9.96 -6.19 17.81
CA LEU A 90 -9.64 -5.26 16.73
C LEU A 90 -10.79 -5.32 15.72
N GLY A 91 -11.46 -4.21 15.52
CA GLY A 91 -12.58 -4.09 14.60
C GLY A 91 -12.51 -2.79 13.81
N THR A 92 -13.03 -2.80 12.59
CA THR A 92 -13.20 -1.60 11.76
C THR A 92 -14.27 -0.69 12.37
N TYR A 93 -15.35 -1.29 12.84
CA TYR A 93 -16.47 -0.61 13.50
C TYR A 93 -16.81 -1.27 14.83
N TYR A 94 -17.32 -0.47 15.76
CA TYR A 94 -17.93 -0.92 17.00
C TYR A 94 -19.39 -0.45 17.00
N VAL A 95 -20.30 -1.38 16.71
CA VAL A 95 -21.74 -1.08 16.63
C VAL A 95 -22.37 -1.43 17.96
N ASP A 96 -22.91 -0.44 18.65
CA ASP A 96 -23.69 -0.59 19.88
C ASP A 96 -24.57 0.64 20.14
N ASP A 97 -25.36 0.63 21.21
CA ASP A 97 -26.29 1.70 21.57
C ASP A 97 -25.60 2.98 22.11
N LYS A 98 -24.30 2.94 22.38
CA LYS A 98 -23.50 4.05 22.95
C LYS A 98 -22.39 4.53 22.02
N SER A 99 -22.17 3.85 20.93
CA SER A 99 -21.11 4.10 19.97
C SER A 99 -21.73 4.36 18.58
N LEU A 100 -21.34 3.61 17.55
CA LEU A 100 -22.00 3.65 16.27
C LEU A 100 -23.34 2.91 16.39
N THR A 101 -24.45 3.65 16.30
CA THR A 101 -25.78 3.03 16.46
C THR A 101 -26.08 2.06 15.32
N PRO A 102 -26.96 1.03 15.52
CA PRO A 102 -27.35 0.13 14.44
C PRO A 102 -27.89 0.89 13.21
N ASP A 103 -28.71 1.91 13.39
CA ASP A 103 -29.23 2.72 12.27
C ASP A 103 -28.15 3.48 11.53
N ALA A 104 -27.18 4.05 12.26
CA ALA A 104 -26.04 4.70 11.65
C ALA A 104 -25.17 3.70 10.87
N PHE A 105 -24.99 2.48 11.40
CA PHE A 105 -24.25 1.42 10.69
C PHE A 105 -24.98 0.96 9.42
N LEU A 106 -26.32 0.82 9.46
CA LEU A 106 -27.12 0.47 8.28
C LEU A 106 -27.09 1.55 7.19
N SER A 107 -26.83 2.82 7.56
CA SER A 107 -26.71 3.92 6.62
C SER A 107 -25.32 4.09 6.00
N LEU A 108 -24.32 3.33 6.46
CA LEU A 108 -22.98 3.38 5.86
C LEU A 108 -23.00 2.77 4.46
N ASP A 109 -22.53 3.54 3.49
CA ASP A 109 -22.30 3.07 2.12
C ASP A 109 -20.95 2.35 2.05
N ILE A 110 -20.97 1.03 2.30
CA ILE A 110 -19.79 0.17 2.31
C ILE A 110 -19.85 -0.78 1.12
N GLU A 111 -18.85 -0.70 0.27
CA GLU A 111 -18.68 -1.55 -0.89
C GLU A 111 -17.37 -2.33 -0.81
N GLN A 112 -17.42 -3.66 -0.91
CA GLN A 112 -16.23 -4.49 -1.03
C GLN A 112 -15.64 -4.34 -2.44
N LEU A 113 -14.43 -3.82 -2.54
CA LEU A 113 -13.71 -3.70 -3.79
C LEU A 113 -12.88 -4.96 -4.07
N LYS A 114 -12.71 -5.27 -5.37
CA LYS A 114 -11.85 -6.39 -5.76
C LYS A 114 -10.39 -6.04 -5.47
N GLY A 115 -9.75 -6.81 -4.61
CA GLY A 115 -8.31 -6.79 -4.43
C GLY A 115 -7.57 -7.36 -5.64
N GLY A 116 -6.32 -6.94 -5.84
CA GLY A 116 -5.42 -7.56 -6.81
C GLY A 116 -4.92 -8.95 -6.33
N LEU A 117 -3.91 -9.50 -7.02
CA LEU A 117 -3.30 -10.80 -6.69
C LEU A 117 -2.58 -10.83 -5.34
N SER A 118 -2.42 -9.68 -4.68
CA SER A 118 -1.73 -9.55 -3.37
C SER A 118 -2.55 -10.07 -2.19
N GLY A 119 -3.84 -10.38 -2.37
CA GLY A 119 -4.72 -10.78 -1.26
C GLY A 119 -5.05 -9.65 -0.28
N ALA A 120 -4.84 -8.40 -0.67
CA ALA A 120 -5.23 -7.24 0.13
C ALA A 120 -6.75 -7.19 0.33
N ASP A 121 -7.18 -6.86 1.53
CA ASP A 121 -8.58 -6.54 1.83
C ASP A 121 -8.82 -5.07 1.51
N ILE A 122 -9.76 -4.79 0.59
CA ILE A 122 -10.03 -3.44 0.10
C ILE A 122 -11.51 -3.18 0.12
N PHE A 123 -11.96 -2.17 0.85
CA PHE A 123 -13.34 -1.73 0.82
C PHE A 123 -13.45 -0.21 0.70
N ARG A 124 -14.56 0.24 0.15
CA ARG A 124 -14.94 1.65 0.03
C ARG A 124 -15.98 1.99 1.08
N GLU A 125 -15.83 3.15 1.69
CA GLU A 125 -16.81 3.78 2.55
C GLU A 125 -17.02 5.22 2.07
N GLY A 126 -18.14 5.50 1.42
CA GLY A 126 -18.40 6.78 0.78
C GLY A 126 -17.28 7.17 -0.21
N ASN A 127 -16.55 8.24 0.08
CA ASN A 127 -15.42 8.71 -0.74
C ASN A 127 -14.05 8.24 -0.24
N THR A 128 -14.01 7.27 0.67
CA THR A 128 -12.77 6.74 1.24
C THR A 128 -12.58 5.29 0.84
N VAL A 129 -11.37 4.93 0.41
CA VAL A 129 -10.94 3.54 0.22
C VAL A 129 -10.06 3.15 1.40
N HIS A 130 -10.35 2.01 1.98
CA HIS A 130 -9.54 1.36 3.02
C HIS A 130 -8.87 0.14 2.43
N LYS A 131 -7.54 0.11 2.48
CA LYS A 131 -6.74 -1.02 1.98
C LYS A 131 -5.90 -1.57 3.10
N THR A 132 -6.06 -2.85 3.41
CA THR A 132 -5.27 -3.58 4.40
C THR A 132 -4.42 -4.63 3.69
N ALA A 133 -3.10 -4.53 3.84
CA ALA A 133 -2.16 -5.48 3.27
C ALA A 133 -0.86 -5.52 4.09
N ASP A 134 -0.16 -6.65 4.06
CA ASP A 134 1.10 -6.83 4.82
C ASP A 134 2.20 -5.84 4.41
N ASN A 135 2.14 -5.34 3.17
CA ASN A 135 3.09 -4.36 2.62
C ASN A 135 2.64 -2.90 2.76
N SER A 136 1.59 -2.59 3.50
CA SER A 136 1.04 -1.23 3.61
C SER A 136 2.05 -0.21 4.17
N LEU A 137 2.96 -0.64 5.07
CA LEU A 137 4.05 0.22 5.57
C LEU A 137 5.07 0.59 4.47
N LEU A 138 5.29 -0.31 3.50
CA LEU A 138 6.15 -0.02 2.34
C LEU A 138 5.48 0.96 1.38
N ALA A 139 4.18 0.80 1.16
CA ALA A 139 3.38 1.75 0.39
C ALA A 139 3.43 3.16 1.00
N MET A 140 3.40 3.27 2.34
CA MET A 140 3.54 4.53 3.05
C MET A 140 4.83 5.28 2.69
N LYS A 141 5.97 4.58 2.69
CA LYS A 141 7.27 5.17 2.30
C LYS A 141 7.24 5.64 0.84
N TRP A 142 6.60 4.87 -0.04
CA TRP A 142 6.44 5.28 -1.42
C TRP A 142 5.63 6.57 -1.56
N PHE A 143 4.52 6.70 -0.82
CA PHE A 143 3.71 7.91 -0.83
C PHE A 143 4.49 9.14 -0.34
N ASP A 144 5.37 8.99 0.63
CA ASP A 144 6.25 10.08 1.07
C ASP A 144 7.24 10.50 -0.04
N ILE A 145 7.76 9.53 -0.80
CA ILE A 145 8.68 9.77 -1.93
C ILE A 145 7.94 10.35 -3.13
N SER A 146 6.71 9.89 -3.41
CA SER A 146 5.95 10.31 -4.60
C SER A 146 5.56 11.79 -4.60
N LYS A 147 5.57 12.45 -3.43
CA LYS A 147 5.42 13.91 -3.35
C LYS A 147 6.46 14.66 -4.17
N SER A 148 7.57 14.01 -4.50
CA SER A 148 8.66 14.55 -5.32
C SER A 148 8.56 14.17 -6.79
N SER A 149 7.60 13.31 -7.21
CA SER A 149 7.40 12.89 -8.60
C SER A 149 6.19 13.57 -9.24
N ASN A 150 6.08 13.47 -10.58
CA ASN A 150 4.93 14.00 -11.31
C ASN A 150 3.71 13.05 -11.34
N LEU A 151 3.81 11.89 -10.70
CA LEU A 151 2.71 10.94 -10.63
C LEU A 151 1.70 11.39 -9.57
N LYS A 152 0.46 11.60 -10.01
CA LYS A 152 -0.63 11.93 -9.09
C LYS A 152 -1.16 10.64 -8.45
N ILE A 153 -1.24 10.63 -7.14
CA ILE A 153 -1.80 9.53 -6.34
C ILE A 153 -3.04 10.03 -5.59
N PRO A 154 -3.92 9.13 -5.13
CA PRO A 154 -5.01 9.49 -4.22
C PRO A 154 -4.47 10.18 -2.97
N GLU A 155 -5.23 11.11 -2.42
CA GLU A 155 -4.90 11.71 -1.14
C GLU A 155 -4.97 10.65 -0.03
N ILE A 156 -3.92 10.59 0.81
CA ILE A 156 -3.88 9.67 1.95
C ILE A 156 -4.38 10.42 3.17
N TYR A 157 -5.51 9.94 3.72
CA TYR A 157 -6.14 10.53 4.88
C TYR A 157 -5.54 10.01 6.18
N LYS A 158 -5.34 8.68 6.27
CA LYS A 158 -4.91 8.02 7.50
C LYS A 158 -4.18 6.71 7.22
N ILE A 159 -3.23 6.38 8.09
CA ILE A 159 -2.56 5.08 8.11
C ILE A 159 -2.58 4.56 9.54
N VAL A 160 -3.15 3.36 9.74
CA VAL A 160 -3.26 2.71 11.04
C VAL A 160 -2.83 1.26 10.91
N GLY A 161 -1.70 0.92 11.51
CA GLY A 161 -1.13 -0.43 11.38
C GLY A 161 -0.85 -0.77 9.92
N GLN A 162 -1.55 -1.77 9.39
CA GLN A 162 -1.44 -2.24 8.01
C GLN A 162 -2.54 -1.68 7.10
N THR A 163 -3.38 -0.78 7.60
CA THR A 163 -4.49 -0.21 6.83
C THR A 163 -4.18 1.22 6.41
N ILE A 164 -4.32 1.50 5.13
CA ILE A 164 -4.24 2.84 4.52
C ILE A 164 -5.65 3.26 4.17
N SER A 165 -6.05 4.45 4.63
CA SER A 165 -7.30 5.11 4.23
C SER A 165 -6.96 6.26 3.29
N MET A 166 -7.53 6.24 2.09
CA MET A 166 -7.21 7.17 1.02
C MET A 166 -8.46 7.60 0.24
N GLU A 167 -8.31 8.64 -0.55
CA GLU A 167 -9.33 9.15 -1.45
C GLU A 167 -9.80 8.05 -2.42
N TYR A 168 -11.13 7.90 -2.58
CA TYR A 168 -11.70 7.10 -3.65
C TYR A 168 -11.60 7.88 -4.97
N ILE A 169 -11.02 7.26 -5.98
CA ILE A 169 -10.97 7.82 -7.33
C ILE A 169 -12.05 7.14 -8.17
N ASP A 170 -13.10 7.89 -8.49
CA ASP A 170 -14.11 7.45 -9.43
C ASP A 170 -13.51 7.41 -10.85
N ASN A 171 -13.34 6.22 -11.39
CA ASN A 171 -12.74 6.00 -12.71
C ASN A 171 -13.79 6.24 -13.80
N ASN A 172 -14.11 7.51 -14.06
CA ASN A 172 -15.20 7.96 -14.93
C ASN A 172 -14.77 8.39 -16.34
N SER A 173 -13.48 8.35 -16.63
CA SER A 173 -12.92 8.77 -17.92
C SER A 173 -11.96 7.72 -18.48
N ASN A 174 -11.81 7.69 -19.81
CA ASN A 174 -10.86 6.80 -20.46
C ASN A 174 -9.42 7.24 -20.17
N VAL A 175 -8.56 6.24 -19.89
CA VAL A 175 -7.13 6.46 -19.71
C VAL A 175 -6.47 6.70 -21.06
N ASP A 176 -5.92 7.88 -21.27
CA ASP A 176 -5.11 8.21 -22.44
C ASP A 176 -3.67 7.70 -22.24
N ILE A 177 -3.31 6.70 -23.03
CA ILE A 177 -2.01 6.05 -22.95
C ILE A 177 -0.85 7.01 -23.28
N GLU A 178 -1.04 8.01 -24.15
CA GLU A 178 0.02 8.98 -24.47
C GLU A 178 0.34 9.87 -23.26
N ILE A 179 -0.69 10.26 -22.52
CA ILE A 179 -0.50 11.04 -21.28
C ILE A 179 0.21 10.17 -20.24
N VAL A 180 -0.20 8.90 -20.08
CA VAL A 180 0.46 7.96 -19.17
C VAL A 180 1.94 7.82 -19.51
N LEU A 181 2.30 7.59 -20.78
CA LEU A 181 3.68 7.46 -21.20
C LEU A 181 4.51 8.69 -20.81
N LYS A 182 4.03 9.90 -21.12
CA LYS A 182 4.71 11.16 -20.78
C LYS A 182 4.93 11.33 -19.27
N GLN A 183 3.94 10.93 -18.48
CA GLN A 183 4.05 10.99 -17.01
C GLN A 183 5.06 9.97 -16.47
N LEU A 184 5.06 8.73 -16.96
CA LEU A 184 6.03 7.71 -16.54
C LEU A 184 7.45 8.08 -16.97
N GLU A 185 7.65 8.58 -18.19
CA GLU A 185 8.93 9.06 -18.71
C GLU A 185 9.47 10.23 -17.88
N SER A 186 8.62 11.11 -17.40
CA SER A 186 9.05 12.26 -16.58
C SER A 186 9.78 11.84 -15.31
N ASN A 187 9.57 10.61 -14.85
CA ASN A 187 10.29 10.03 -13.70
C ASN A 187 11.77 9.81 -13.99
N SER A 188 12.20 9.81 -15.26
CA SER A 188 13.62 9.76 -15.63
C SER A 188 14.46 10.90 -15.02
N ASN A 189 13.81 12.02 -14.69
CA ASN A 189 14.46 13.19 -14.08
C ASN A 189 14.64 13.07 -12.55
N TYR A 190 14.06 12.04 -11.93
CA TYR A 190 14.12 11.81 -10.48
C TYR A 190 15.15 10.72 -10.17
N HIS A 191 16.34 11.11 -9.74
CA HIS A 191 17.41 10.18 -9.39
C HIS A 191 17.41 9.88 -7.89
N HIS A 192 17.42 8.60 -7.55
CA HIS A 192 17.60 8.15 -6.17
C HIS A 192 19.02 7.60 -6.01
N HIS A 193 19.82 8.18 -5.12
CA HIS A 193 21.23 7.82 -4.93
C HIS A 193 21.49 6.39 -4.43
N SER A 194 20.47 5.66 -4.02
CA SER A 194 20.56 4.34 -3.39
C SER A 194 19.93 3.21 -4.20
N ILE A 195 19.67 3.38 -5.50
CA ILE A 195 19.05 2.32 -6.31
C ILE A 195 20.11 1.25 -6.63
N PRO A 196 19.87 -0.04 -6.26
CA PRO A 196 20.73 -1.15 -6.60
C PRO A 196 20.98 -1.29 -8.09
N ASP A 197 22.06 -1.96 -8.48
CA ASP A 197 22.34 -2.26 -9.86
C ASP A 197 21.35 -3.27 -10.46
N PHE A 198 21.19 -3.25 -11.76
CA PHE A 198 20.28 -4.15 -12.46
C PHE A 198 20.61 -5.63 -12.24
N SER A 199 21.88 -5.97 -11.97
CA SER A 199 22.28 -7.33 -11.61
C SER A 199 21.47 -7.91 -10.43
N THR A 200 21.23 -7.12 -9.39
CA THR A 200 20.40 -7.52 -8.24
C THR A 200 18.98 -7.91 -8.66
N TYR A 201 18.43 -7.19 -9.64
CA TYR A 201 17.12 -7.52 -10.20
C TYR A 201 17.16 -8.82 -11.01
N VAL A 202 18.22 -9.05 -11.79
CA VAL A 202 18.41 -10.30 -12.55
C VAL A 202 18.51 -11.49 -11.60
N ASP A 203 19.30 -11.39 -10.53
CA ASP A 203 19.43 -12.44 -9.52
C ASP A 203 18.07 -12.81 -8.90
N ARG A 204 17.26 -11.80 -8.62
CA ARG A 204 15.90 -12.01 -8.12
C ARG A 204 15.00 -12.70 -9.15
N ILE A 205 15.14 -12.41 -10.44
CA ILE A 205 14.41 -13.08 -11.52
C ILE A 205 14.86 -14.54 -11.63
N GLN A 206 16.16 -14.81 -11.57
CA GLN A 206 16.72 -16.16 -11.61
C GLN A 206 16.27 -17.01 -10.42
N SER A 207 16.14 -16.41 -9.23
CA SER A 207 15.64 -17.11 -8.03
C SER A 207 14.21 -17.67 -8.17
N LYS A 208 13.47 -17.29 -9.24
CA LYS A 208 12.15 -17.83 -9.54
C LYS A 208 12.18 -19.25 -10.15
N GLY A 209 13.35 -19.85 -10.33
CA GLY A 209 13.48 -21.25 -10.72
C GLY A 209 13.11 -21.58 -12.17
N LEU A 210 13.06 -20.58 -13.06
CA LEU A 210 12.94 -20.79 -14.50
C LEU A 210 14.32 -21.00 -15.14
N ASP A 211 14.34 -21.41 -16.42
CA ASP A 211 15.56 -21.64 -17.19
C ASP A 211 16.51 -20.43 -17.09
N SER A 212 17.76 -20.69 -16.73
CA SER A 212 18.81 -19.67 -16.55
C SER A 212 19.08 -18.85 -17.83
N LYS A 213 18.72 -19.35 -19.01
CA LYS A 213 18.85 -18.63 -20.27
C LYS A 213 18.13 -17.28 -20.27
N TYR A 214 17.00 -17.16 -19.57
CA TYR A 214 16.24 -15.91 -19.48
C TYR A 214 16.99 -14.85 -18.65
N GLY A 215 17.58 -15.27 -17.53
CA GLY A 215 18.42 -14.38 -16.73
C GLY A 215 19.70 -13.97 -17.45
N ALA A 216 20.34 -14.91 -18.15
CA ALA A 216 21.51 -14.62 -18.97
C ALA A 216 21.20 -13.60 -20.09
N GLU A 217 20.02 -13.71 -20.73
CA GLU A 217 19.59 -12.72 -21.72
C GLU A 217 19.38 -11.35 -21.10
N LEU A 218 18.65 -11.26 -19.95
CA LEU A 218 18.46 -10.00 -19.23
C LEU A 218 19.79 -9.33 -18.85
N SER A 219 20.81 -10.12 -18.46
CA SER A 219 22.10 -9.60 -18.05
C SER A 219 22.84 -8.85 -19.15
N LYS A 220 22.59 -9.17 -20.43
CA LYS A 220 23.21 -8.48 -21.58
C LYS A 220 22.89 -6.99 -21.64
N TYR A 221 21.77 -6.59 -21.06
CA TYR A 221 21.28 -5.20 -21.05
C TYR A 221 21.65 -4.44 -19.78
N SER A 222 22.46 -5.02 -18.88
CA SER A 222 22.74 -4.43 -17.56
C SER A 222 23.34 -3.02 -17.65
N SER A 223 24.26 -2.79 -18.59
CA SER A 223 24.87 -1.44 -18.79
C SER A 223 23.82 -0.42 -19.21
N PHE A 224 22.92 -0.79 -20.11
CA PHE A 224 21.83 0.07 -20.57
C PHE A 224 20.90 0.45 -19.40
N TYR A 225 20.43 -0.52 -18.61
CA TYR A 225 19.53 -0.23 -17.52
C TYR A 225 20.20 0.53 -16.38
N ASN A 226 21.49 0.28 -16.09
CA ASN A 226 22.19 0.98 -15.02
C ASN A 226 22.33 2.49 -15.27
N ILE A 227 22.37 2.95 -16.51
CA ILE A 227 22.36 4.38 -16.84
C ILE A 227 20.96 5.00 -16.81
N HIS A 228 19.89 4.16 -16.84
CA HIS A 228 18.51 4.58 -16.79
C HIS A 228 17.85 4.39 -15.42
N LYS A 229 18.65 4.29 -14.36
CA LYS A 229 18.14 4.24 -12.97
C LYS A 229 17.35 5.51 -12.67
N SER A 230 16.15 5.35 -12.17
CA SER A 230 15.27 6.47 -11.83
C SER A 230 14.18 6.02 -10.88
N PHE A 231 13.38 6.98 -10.44
CA PHE A 231 12.13 6.67 -9.75
C PHE A 231 11.19 5.87 -10.65
N CYS A 232 10.40 4.96 -10.07
CA CYS A 232 9.31 4.27 -10.75
C CYS A 232 8.14 4.00 -9.79
N HIS A 233 6.96 3.80 -10.38
CA HIS A 233 5.77 3.32 -9.65
C HIS A 233 5.94 1.86 -9.20
N GLY A 234 6.61 1.06 -9.99
CA GLY A 234 6.92 -0.35 -9.74
C GLY A 234 5.80 -1.32 -10.13
N ASP A 235 4.57 -0.86 -10.30
CA ASP A 235 3.43 -1.65 -10.78
C ASP A 235 2.45 -0.81 -11.63
N ALA A 236 2.96 -0.03 -12.60
CA ALA A 236 2.17 0.80 -13.49
C ALA A 236 1.39 -0.05 -14.53
N SER A 237 0.58 -0.98 -14.06
CA SER A 237 -0.34 -1.75 -14.88
C SER A 237 -1.62 -0.95 -15.15
N ILE A 238 -2.33 -1.25 -16.24
CA ILE A 238 -3.52 -0.48 -16.65
C ILE A 238 -4.64 -0.50 -15.58
N ASP A 239 -4.71 -1.56 -14.79
CA ASP A 239 -5.63 -1.71 -13.67
C ASP A 239 -5.24 -0.89 -12.42
N ASN A 240 -4.00 -0.40 -12.36
CA ASN A 240 -3.51 0.52 -11.32
C ASN A 240 -3.48 2.00 -11.78
N ILE A 241 -4.06 2.27 -12.96
CA ILE A 241 -4.13 3.62 -13.53
C ILE A 241 -5.60 4.00 -13.68
N LEU A 242 -6.03 4.98 -12.91
CA LEU A 242 -7.41 5.46 -12.90
C LEU A 242 -7.48 6.85 -13.55
N CYS A 243 -8.62 7.18 -14.14
CA CYS A 243 -8.83 8.48 -14.74
C CYS A 243 -10.15 9.10 -14.24
N ARG A 244 -10.06 10.22 -13.55
CA ARG A 244 -11.20 11.02 -13.10
C ARG A 244 -11.11 12.44 -13.69
N ASP A 245 -12.11 12.83 -14.45
CA ASP A 245 -12.21 14.15 -15.07
C ASP A 245 -10.97 14.50 -15.92
N ASN A 246 -10.48 13.53 -16.71
CA ASN A 246 -9.25 13.58 -17.52
C ASN A 246 -7.96 13.74 -16.72
N ILE A 247 -7.99 13.55 -15.40
CA ILE A 247 -6.82 13.52 -14.54
C ILE A 247 -6.46 12.06 -14.25
N ILE A 248 -5.21 11.69 -14.53
CA ILE A 248 -4.69 10.35 -14.28
C ILE A 248 -4.18 10.24 -12.85
N TYR A 249 -4.58 9.17 -12.17
CA TYR A 249 -4.15 8.80 -10.84
C TYR A 249 -3.51 7.42 -10.87
N TYR A 250 -2.43 7.26 -10.11
CA TYR A 250 -1.73 6.00 -9.96
C TYR A 250 -2.02 5.43 -8.57
N ILE A 251 -2.44 4.18 -8.53
CA ILE A 251 -2.75 3.47 -7.28
C ILE A 251 -1.87 2.22 -7.15
N ASP A 252 -1.78 1.72 -5.95
CA ASP A 252 -1.11 0.44 -5.65
C ASP A 252 0.39 0.37 -6.04
N PRO A 253 1.18 1.40 -5.69
CA PRO A 253 2.60 1.40 -6.01
C PRO A 253 3.34 0.29 -5.25
N ILE A 254 4.42 -0.22 -5.85
CA ILE A 254 5.34 -1.14 -5.18
C ILE A 254 6.65 -0.43 -4.92
N TYR A 255 7.00 -0.31 -3.66
CA TYR A 255 8.32 0.18 -3.25
C TYR A 255 9.12 -0.94 -2.60
N LEU A 256 10.22 -1.31 -3.24
CA LEU A 256 11.17 -2.30 -2.74
C LEU A 256 12.55 -1.65 -2.74
N PRO A 257 13.06 -1.23 -1.57
CA PRO A 257 14.31 -0.45 -1.48
C PRO A 257 15.54 -1.23 -1.98
N ASP A 258 15.46 -2.57 -1.99
CA ASP A 258 16.55 -3.46 -2.40
C ASP A 258 16.44 -3.91 -3.86
N VAL A 259 15.54 -3.31 -4.64
CA VAL A 259 15.31 -3.70 -6.03
C VAL A 259 15.62 -2.53 -6.96
N TYR A 260 16.24 -2.86 -8.09
CA TYR A 260 16.43 -1.92 -9.19
C TYR A 260 15.15 -1.18 -9.54
N SER A 261 15.24 0.13 -9.78
CA SER A 261 14.13 1.00 -10.10
C SER A 261 14.46 1.84 -11.33
N SER A 262 13.51 1.92 -12.26
CA SER A 262 13.61 2.71 -13.47
C SER A 262 12.23 3.01 -14.05
N TRP A 263 12.04 4.17 -14.65
CA TRP A 263 10.82 4.48 -15.42
C TRP A 263 10.55 3.45 -16.54
N LEU A 264 11.59 2.82 -17.07
CA LEU A 264 11.47 1.74 -18.09
C LEU A 264 10.77 0.50 -17.54
N LEU A 265 10.90 0.20 -16.22
CA LEU A 265 10.13 -0.87 -15.58
C LEU A 265 8.63 -0.58 -15.61
N ASP A 266 8.24 0.67 -15.43
CA ASP A 266 6.83 1.06 -15.51
C ASP A 266 6.29 0.95 -16.93
N ILE A 267 7.04 1.39 -17.94
CA ILE A 267 6.64 1.24 -19.35
C ILE A 267 6.49 -0.24 -19.72
N SER A 268 7.45 -1.08 -19.33
CA SER A 268 7.40 -2.51 -19.61
C SER A 268 6.29 -3.22 -18.84
N LYS A 269 5.95 -2.74 -17.65
CA LYS A 269 4.80 -3.22 -16.89
C LYS A 269 3.47 -2.85 -17.55
N LEU A 270 3.37 -1.63 -18.08
CA LEU A 270 2.23 -1.20 -18.88
C LEU A 270 2.06 -2.12 -20.13
N LEU A 271 3.14 -2.39 -20.86
CA LEU A 271 3.13 -3.35 -22.00
C LEU A 271 2.60 -4.72 -21.57
N THR A 272 3.11 -5.27 -20.46
CA THR A 272 2.66 -6.56 -19.91
C THR A 272 1.15 -6.54 -19.63
N SER A 273 0.63 -5.45 -19.04
CA SER A 273 -0.79 -5.34 -18.71
C SER A 273 -1.67 -5.16 -19.93
N LEU A 274 -1.26 -4.36 -20.92
CA LEU A 274 -1.98 -4.20 -22.20
C LEU A 274 -2.15 -5.53 -22.91
N LYS A 275 -1.13 -6.38 -22.93
CA LYS A 275 -1.22 -7.75 -23.46
C LYS A 275 -2.21 -8.61 -22.64
N ARG A 276 -2.14 -8.54 -21.32
CA ARG A 276 -3.02 -9.31 -20.43
C ARG A 276 -4.49 -8.96 -20.61
N PHE A 277 -4.79 -7.71 -20.93
CA PHE A 277 -6.15 -7.23 -21.19
C PHE A 277 -6.54 -7.20 -22.67
N ASP A 278 -5.78 -7.88 -23.55
CA ASP A 278 -6.00 -7.97 -24.99
C ASP A 278 -6.08 -6.60 -25.73
N ARG A 279 -5.44 -5.57 -25.16
CA ARG A 279 -5.35 -4.22 -25.76
C ARG A 279 -4.16 -4.15 -26.74
N ILE A 280 -4.17 -5.03 -27.75
CA ILE A 280 -3.02 -5.24 -28.66
C ILE A 280 -2.70 -4.01 -29.52
N SER A 281 -3.71 -3.23 -29.91
CA SER A 281 -3.51 -1.99 -30.67
C SER A 281 -2.65 -0.99 -29.89
N GLU A 282 -3.00 -0.80 -28.62
CA GLU A 282 -2.27 0.13 -27.72
C GLU A 282 -0.90 -0.41 -27.34
N TYR A 283 -0.77 -1.73 -27.13
CA TYR A 283 0.52 -2.38 -26.95
C TYR A 283 1.49 -2.05 -28.09
N LYS A 284 1.04 -2.21 -29.35
CA LYS A 284 1.85 -1.89 -30.53
C LYS A 284 2.18 -0.40 -30.59
N LYS A 285 1.24 0.47 -30.26
CA LYS A 285 1.45 1.92 -30.20
C LYS A 285 2.54 2.26 -29.19
N VAL A 286 2.44 1.77 -27.96
CA VAL A 286 3.45 1.98 -26.91
C VAL A 286 4.82 1.49 -27.36
N LEU A 287 4.92 0.24 -27.82
CA LEU A 287 6.20 -0.34 -28.24
C LEU A 287 6.84 0.43 -29.41
N ASN A 288 6.05 0.99 -30.33
CA ASN A 288 6.55 1.76 -31.46
C ASN A 288 6.94 3.20 -31.11
N THR A 289 6.59 3.68 -29.93
CA THR A 289 7.02 5.00 -29.45
C THR A 289 8.52 5.02 -29.10
N TYR A 290 9.11 3.86 -28.80
CA TYR A 290 10.47 3.76 -28.31
C TYR A 290 11.39 3.10 -29.33
N ASP A 291 12.61 3.65 -29.47
CA ASP A 291 13.67 3.05 -30.29
C ASP A 291 14.29 1.81 -29.61
N ASN A 292 14.31 1.78 -28.28
CA ASN A 292 14.89 0.71 -27.46
C ASN A 292 13.92 -0.48 -27.27
N LYS A 293 13.41 -1.02 -28.40
CA LYS A 293 12.37 -2.07 -28.34
C LYS A 293 12.87 -3.36 -27.71
N LYS A 294 14.11 -3.78 -28.00
CA LYS A 294 14.67 -5.02 -27.44
C LYS A 294 14.80 -4.94 -25.92
N GLU A 295 15.23 -3.81 -25.41
CA GLU A 295 15.37 -3.54 -23.98
C GLU A 295 13.97 -3.57 -23.30
N LEU A 296 12.99 -2.90 -23.87
CA LEU A 296 11.62 -2.92 -23.32
C LEU A 296 11.01 -4.33 -23.33
N LEU A 297 11.21 -5.09 -24.39
CA LEU A 297 10.73 -6.49 -24.48
C LEU A 297 11.46 -7.39 -23.46
N ALA A 298 12.74 -7.14 -23.20
CA ALA A 298 13.48 -7.86 -22.16
C ALA A 298 12.92 -7.59 -20.77
N LEU A 299 12.63 -6.33 -20.44
CA LEU A 299 11.95 -6.00 -19.18
C LEU A 299 10.52 -6.56 -19.12
N GLU A 300 9.76 -6.51 -20.21
CA GLU A 300 8.43 -7.15 -20.28
C GLU A 300 8.53 -8.64 -19.96
N MET A 301 9.52 -9.35 -20.56
CA MET A 301 9.76 -10.75 -20.25
C MET A 301 10.00 -10.97 -18.75
N SER A 302 10.76 -10.09 -18.09
CA SER A 302 11.01 -10.18 -16.65
C SER A 302 9.73 -10.08 -15.81
N HIS A 303 8.76 -9.25 -16.22
CA HIS A 303 7.46 -9.17 -15.54
C HIS A 303 6.65 -10.47 -15.70
N TRP A 304 6.64 -11.09 -16.88
CA TRP A 304 6.01 -12.38 -17.07
C TRP A 304 6.66 -13.48 -16.23
N ILE A 305 8.00 -13.48 -16.10
CA ILE A 305 8.70 -14.42 -15.22
C ILE A 305 8.26 -14.22 -13.76
N ARG A 306 8.15 -12.98 -13.29
CA ARG A 306 7.64 -12.70 -11.94
C ARG A 306 6.21 -13.21 -11.73
N MET A 307 5.36 -13.12 -12.75
CA MET A 307 3.96 -13.56 -12.67
C MET A 307 3.78 -15.09 -12.74
N TYR A 308 4.77 -15.83 -13.18
CA TYR A 308 4.65 -17.28 -13.41
C TYR A 308 4.13 -18.05 -12.20
N HIS A 309 4.54 -17.69 -10.98
CA HIS A 309 4.13 -18.39 -9.76
C HIS A 309 2.72 -18.03 -9.29
N TYR A 310 2.21 -16.88 -9.67
CA TYR A 310 0.95 -16.33 -9.18
C TYR A 310 -0.20 -16.44 -10.18
N HIS A 311 0.12 -16.67 -11.45
CA HIS A 311 -0.91 -16.72 -12.51
C HIS A 311 -1.57 -18.10 -12.60
N ASN A 312 -2.90 -18.13 -12.76
CA ASN A 312 -3.68 -19.37 -12.84
C ASN A 312 -3.30 -20.24 -14.03
N SER A 313 -2.91 -19.65 -15.16
CA SER A 313 -2.47 -20.36 -16.36
C SER A 313 -0.96 -20.21 -16.58
N LYS A 314 -0.18 -21.15 -16.05
CA LYS A 314 1.28 -21.20 -16.25
C LYS A 314 1.68 -21.36 -17.71
N ASN A 315 0.91 -22.13 -18.50
CA ASN A 315 1.17 -22.34 -19.92
C ASN A 315 1.04 -21.03 -20.73
N TYR A 316 0.06 -20.21 -20.41
CA TYR A 316 -0.10 -18.90 -21.05
C TYR A 316 1.10 -18.01 -20.74
N VAL A 317 1.51 -17.93 -19.48
CA VAL A 317 2.67 -17.13 -19.06
C VAL A 317 3.97 -17.62 -19.72
N MET A 318 4.20 -18.94 -19.76
CA MET A 318 5.38 -19.50 -20.43
C MET A 318 5.41 -19.14 -21.92
N LYS A 319 4.28 -19.25 -22.60
CA LYS A 319 4.18 -18.84 -24.03
C LYS A 319 4.56 -17.37 -24.22
N GLN A 320 4.16 -16.48 -23.31
CA GLN A 320 4.57 -15.07 -23.40
C GLN A 320 6.09 -14.90 -23.21
N ILE A 321 6.67 -15.61 -22.23
CA ILE A 321 8.12 -15.58 -21.97
C ILE A 321 8.89 -16.06 -23.20
N GLU A 322 8.50 -17.21 -23.79
CA GLU A 322 9.17 -17.78 -24.96
C GLU A 322 9.08 -16.88 -26.19
N ASN A 323 7.88 -16.35 -26.49
CA ASN A 323 7.70 -15.43 -27.61
C ASN A 323 8.56 -14.16 -27.47
N LEU A 324 8.66 -13.62 -26.25
CA LEU A 324 9.50 -12.44 -26.00
C LEU A 324 10.98 -12.80 -26.11
N PHE A 325 11.40 -13.93 -25.55
CA PHE A 325 12.77 -14.41 -25.66
C PHE A 325 13.20 -14.57 -27.14
N GLU A 326 12.39 -15.19 -27.96
CA GLU A 326 12.64 -15.32 -29.40
C GLU A 326 12.72 -13.94 -30.09
N SER A 327 11.81 -13.01 -29.73
CA SER A 327 11.79 -11.65 -30.31
C SER A 327 13.01 -10.82 -29.95
N ILE A 328 13.66 -11.10 -28.83
CA ILE A 328 14.84 -10.38 -28.36
C ILE A 328 16.12 -10.97 -28.95
N THR A 329 16.16 -12.31 -29.11
CA THR A 329 17.36 -13.05 -29.54
C THR A 329 17.54 -13.10 -31.06
N ASN A 330 16.42 -12.95 -31.82
CA ASN A 330 16.45 -12.82 -33.28
C ASN A 330 16.59 -11.34 -33.69
#